data_44906091ba08e335fcf545eb20188a47
#
_entry.id   44906091ba08e335fcf545eb20188a47
#
_cell.length_a   1.000
_cell.length_b   1.000
_cell.length_c   1.000
_cell.angle_alpha   90.00
_cell.angle_beta   90.00
_cell.angle_gamma   90.00
#
_symmetry.space_group_name_H-M   'P 1'
#
loop_
_entity.id
_entity.type
_entity.pdbx_description
1 polymer ?
#
loop_
_entity_poly.entity_id
_entity_poly.type
_entity_poly.pdbx_seq_one_letter_code
_entity_poly.pdbx_strand_id
1 'polypeptide(L)'
;MSVSKCAALFVVLSALSAPSLGAENPTVGRWAADPSFCAAAGGTQAQSPLVVTDTSVRWSGDACRIGRVYRAGDTAYIEAFCSGQSGERPIAVTLRSHGDQLTVTWDRSARGDLRRCP
;
A
#
# COMPACT_ATOMS: atom_id res chain seq x y z
N MET A 1 -14.45 -30.11 59.49
CA MET A 1 -13.92 -29.64 59.03
C MET A 1 -13.74 -29.57 57.68
N SER A 2 -14.36 -29.56 56.93
CA SER A 2 -14.12 -29.59 55.69
C SER A 2 -13.84 -28.35 55.09
N VAL A 3 -13.18 -28.23 54.34
CA VAL A 3 -12.80 -27.14 53.86
C VAL A 3 -12.90 -27.06 52.51
N SER A 4 -13.61 -26.44 52.01
CA SER A 4 -13.71 -26.44 50.69
C SER A 4 -12.85 -25.51 50.10
N LYS A 5 -12.28 -25.80 49.22
CA LYS A 5 -11.43 -25.08 48.63
C LYS A 5 -11.90 -24.71 47.38
N CYS A 6 -12.23 -23.72 47.07
CA CYS A 6 -12.59 -23.32 45.80
C CYS A 6 -11.46 -22.93 45.05
N ALA A 7 -11.12 -23.61 44.22
CA ALA A 7 -10.04 -23.27 43.41
C ALA A 7 -10.60 -22.39 42.40
N ALA A 8 -10.37 -21.26 42.49
CA ALA A 8 -10.87 -20.37 41.53
C ALA A 8 -10.00 -20.41 40.37
N LEU A 9 -10.50 -20.82 39.33
CA LEU A 9 -9.76 -20.89 38.24
C LEU A 9 -9.86 -19.67 37.50
N PHE A 10 -8.99 -19.01 37.27
CA PHE A 10 -9.01 -17.88 36.57
C PHE A 10 -8.53 -18.04 35.24
N VAL A 11 -9.30 -18.02 34.35
CA VAL A 11 -8.90 -18.13 33.01
C VAL A 11 -8.68 -16.78 32.58
N VAL A 12 -7.58 -16.45 32.41
CA VAL A 12 -7.27 -15.25 31.92
C VAL A 12 -7.29 -15.31 30.51
N LEU A 13 -8.19 -14.80 29.89
CA LEU A 13 -8.22 -14.78 28.57
C LEU A 13 -7.49 -13.67 28.07
N SER A 14 -6.50 -13.76 27.63
CA SER A 14 -5.78 -12.78 27.06
C SER A 14 -6.28 -12.55 25.75
N ALA A 15 -6.95 -11.64 25.58
CA ALA A 15 -7.41 -11.42 24.32
C ALA A 15 -6.36 -10.79 23.54
N LEU A 16 -6.03 -11.36 22.56
CA LEU A 16 -5.08 -10.88 21.82
C LEU A 16 -5.55 -10.08 20.83
N SER A 17 -5.59 -9.05 20.84
CA SER A 17 -5.95 -8.29 19.87
C SER A 17 -4.99 -8.24 18.83
N ALA A 18 -5.33 -8.59 17.83
CA ALA A 18 -4.50 -8.52 16.79
C ALA A 18 -4.54 -7.16 16.32
N PRO A 19 -3.75 -6.55 16.15
CA PRO A 19 -3.63 -5.28 15.80
C PRO A 19 -3.58 -5.03 14.51
N SER A 20 -3.89 -5.40 13.87
CA SER A 20 -3.75 -5.25 12.70
C SER A 20 -3.89 -4.16 12.11
N LEU A 21 -4.54 -3.70 12.44
CA LEU A 21 -4.58 -2.72 12.06
C LEU A 21 -4.37 -2.30 10.82
N GLY A 22 -4.67 -1.78 10.50
CA GLY A 22 -4.63 -1.19 9.36
C GLY A 22 -3.53 -1.42 8.66
N ALA A 23 -2.98 -2.13 9.16
CA ALA A 23 -1.83 -2.42 8.68
C ALA A 23 -1.97 -2.84 7.35
N GLU A 24 -2.90 -3.41 6.99
CA GLU A 24 -2.92 -3.94 5.80
C GLU A 24 -3.32 -2.96 4.82
N ASN A 25 -2.53 -2.25 4.30
CA ASN A 25 -2.81 -1.43 3.17
C ASN A 25 -2.72 -2.30 1.94
N PRO A 26 -3.79 -2.64 1.31
CA PRO A 26 -3.74 -3.54 0.16
C PRO A 26 -3.00 -2.98 -1.04
N THR A 27 -2.69 -1.70 -1.06
CA THR A 27 -1.96 -1.14 -2.17
C THR A 27 -0.46 -1.16 -1.96
N VAL A 28 0.01 -1.45 -0.75
CA VAL A 28 1.44 -1.49 -0.50
C VAL A 28 2.04 -2.71 -1.20
N GLY A 29 3.13 -2.50 -1.89
CA GLY A 29 3.81 -3.58 -2.58
C GLY A 29 4.44 -3.11 -3.87
N ARG A 30 4.86 -4.07 -4.67
CA ARG A 30 5.44 -3.79 -5.97
C ARG A 30 4.47 -4.30 -7.01
N TRP A 31 4.23 -3.51 -8.01
CA TRP A 31 3.22 -3.81 -9.02
C TRP A 31 3.81 -3.51 -10.39
N ALA A 32 3.53 -4.33 -11.36
CA ALA A 32 4.05 -4.13 -12.70
C ALA A 32 3.05 -4.57 -13.76
N ALA A 33 3.15 -4.00 -14.94
CA ALA A 33 2.26 -4.37 -16.02
C ALA A 33 2.56 -5.79 -16.50
N ASP A 34 3.78 -6.24 -16.33
CA ASP A 34 4.20 -7.57 -16.74
C ASP A 34 5.19 -8.07 -15.70
N PRO A 35 5.17 -9.37 -15.37
CA PRO A 35 6.10 -9.87 -14.35
C PRO A 35 7.57 -9.62 -14.68
N SER A 36 7.91 -9.54 -15.96
CA SER A 36 9.29 -9.30 -16.32
C SER A 36 9.76 -7.92 -15.94
N PHE A 37 8.83 -7.00 -15.66
CA PHE A 37 9.22 -5.66 -15.26
C PHE A 37 9.37 -5.51 -13.75
N CYS A 38 9.11 -6.55 -13.00
CA CYS A 38 9.16 -6.44 -11.54
C CYS A 38 10.55 -6.13 -11.01
N ALA A 39 11.59 -6.57 -11.70
CA ALA A 39 12.94 -6.30 -11.28
C ALA A 39 13.60 -5.23 -12.12
N ALA A 40 12.87 -4.61 -13.02
CA ALA A 40 13.48 -3.65 -13.92
C ALA A 40 13.83 -2.39 -13.18
N ALA A 41 14.88 -1.76 -13.60
CA ALA A 41 15.29 -0.51 -13.02
C ALA A 41 15.40 0.50 -14.14
N GLY A 42 14.64 1.53 -14.07
CA GLY A 42 14.70 2.57 -15.09
C GLY A 42 13.76 2.29 -16.24
N GLY A 43 13.77 3.12 -17.24
CA GLY A 43 12.89 2.97 -18.37
C GLY A 43 11.61 3.76 -18.20
N THR A 44 10.61 3.44 -18.99
CA THR A 44 9.34 4.14 -18.95
C THR A 44 8.52 3.64 -17.79
N GLN A 45 7.47 4.36 -17.43
CA GLN A 45 6.57 3.89 -16.39
C GLN A 45 5.94 2.56 -16.76
N ALA A 46 5.60 2.37 -18.03
CA ALA A 46 4.97 1.12 -18.43
C ALA A 46 5.89 -0.08 -18.28
N GLN A 47 7.19 0.12 -18.24
CA GLN A 47 8.14 -0.96 -18.15
C GLN A 47 8.86 -0.99 -16.81
N SER A 48 8.38 -0.29 -15.83
CA SER A 48 8.99 -0.23 -14.51
C SER A 48 7.98 -0.62 -13.46
N PRO A 49 8.42 -1.17 -12.35
CA PRO A 49 7.46 -1.46 -11.29
C PRO A 49 7.07 -0.19 -10.55
N LEU A 50 5.83 -0.14 -10.15
CA LEU A 50 5.35 0.87 -9.22
C LEU A 50 5.59 0.31 -7.83
N VAL A 51 6.24 1.06 -6.98
CA VAL A 51 6.50 0.63 -5.61
C VAL A 51 5.74 1.53 -4.66
N VAL A 52 4.85 0.95 -3.89
CA VAL A 52 4.02 1.68 -2.95
C VAL A 52 4.39 1.24 -1.55
N THR A 53 4.69 2.20 -0.71
CA THR A 53 4.91 1.94 0.71
C THR A 53 3.91 2.78 1.50
N ASP A 54 3.96 2.75 2.81
CA ASP A 54 3.04 3.57 3.60
C ASP A 54 3.34 5.06 3.47
N THR A 55 4.51 5.42 3.03
CA THR A 55 4.90 6.82 3.00
C THR A 55 5.32 7.32 1.63
N SER A 56 5.39 6.45 0.65
CA SER A 56 5.89 6.85 -0.67
C SER A 56 5.29 6.07 -1.81
N VAL A 57 5.32 6.67 -2.98
CA VAL A 57 5.03 5.97 -4.22
C VAL A 57 6.16 6.31 -5.18
N ARG A 58 6.69 5.31 -5.84
CA ARG A 58 7.80 5.50 -6.76
C ARG A 58 7.51 4.77 -8.06
N TRP A 59 7.66 5.43 -9.15
CA TRP A 59 7.40 4.83 -10.45
C TRP A 59 8.35 5.41 -11.47
N SER A 60 9.16 4.56 -12.06
CA SER A 60 10.17 4.96 -13.02
C SER A 60 11.10 5.98 -12.36
N GLY A 61 11.25 7.12 -12.89
CA GLY A 61 12.11 8.13 -12.32
C GLY A 61 11.45 9.02 -11.29
N ASP A 62 10.17 8.81 -11.03
CA ASP A 62 9.45 9.66 -10.08
C ASP A 62 9.49 9.07 -8.69
N ALA A 63 10.01 9.82 -7.74
CA ALA A 63 10.00 9.43 -6.35
C ALA A 63 9.13 10.43 -5.61
N CYS A 64 8.06 9.96 -5.00
CA CYS A 64 7.08 10.83 -4.39
C CYS A 64 6.82 10.44 -2.95
N ARG A 65 6.71 11.43 -2.08
CA ARG A 65 6.29 11.16 -0.71
C ARG A 65 4.78 11.35 -0.65
N ILE A 66 4.13 10.59 0.19
CA ILE A 66 2.70 10.69 0.36
C ILE A 66 2.41 11.78 1.36
N GLY A 67 1.62 12.76 0.97
CA GLY A 67 1.21 13.84 1.86
C GLY A 67 -0.10 13.54 2.52
N ARG A 68 -1.11 13.16 1.74
CA ARG A 68 -2.41 12.84 2.27
C ARG A 68 -2.96 11.64 1.60
N VAL A 69 -3.70 10.84 2.31
CA VAL A 69 -4.38 9.68 1.75
C VAL A 69 -5.80 9.69 2.24
N TYR A 70 -6.73 9.52 1.32
CA TYR A 70 -8.11 9.32 1.66
C TYR A 70 -8.51 7.97 1.09
N ARG A 71 -9.07 7.12 1.89
CA ARG A 71 -9.45 5.80 1.42
C ARG A 71 -10.94 5.65 1.41
N ALA A 72 -11.45 5.06 0.36
CA ALA A 72 -12.85 4.76 0.26
C ALA A 72 -12.95 3.35 -0.33
N GLY A 73 -13.32 2.40 0.49
CA GLY A 73 -13.40 1.02 0.04
C GLY A 73 -12.03 0.50 -0.36
N ASP A 74 -11.91 0.02 -1.57
CA ASP A 74 -10.66 -0.52 -2.10
C ASP A 74 -9.82 0.53 -2.84
N THR A 75 -10.20 1.80 -2.74
CA THR A 75 -9.53 2.86 -3.48
C THR A 75 -8.82 3.80 -2.54
N ALA A 76 -7.59 4.11 -2.86
CA ALA A 76 -6.80 5.10 -2.13
C ALA A 76 -6.60 6.31 -3.02
N TYR A 77 -7.00 7.48 -2.52
CA TYR A 77 -6.79 8.74 -3.22
C TYR A 77 -5.64 9.42 -2.52
N ILE A 78 -4.54 9.61 -3.22
CA ILE A 78 -3.30 10.07 -2.65
C ILE A 78 -2.90 11.40 -3.22
N GLU A 79 -2.51 12.33 -2.33
CA GLU A 79 -1.85 13.52 -2.77
C GLU A 79 -0.38 13.26 -2.54
N ALA A 80 0.39 13.16 -3.58
CA ALA A 80 1.79 12.84 -3.50
C ALA A 80 2.62 14.04 -3.94
N PHE A 81 3.82 14.17 -3.36
CA PHE A 81 4.70 15.26 -3.70
C PHE A 81 5.95 14.65 -4.32
N CYS A 82 6.10 14.87 -5.60
CA CYS A 82 7.13 14.21 -6.38
C CYS A 82 8.29 15.13 -6.64
N SER A 83 9.50 14.60 -6.45
CA SER A 83 10.69 15.38 -6.69
C SER A 83 11.04 15.36 -8.16
N GLY A 84 11.39 16.48 -8.69
CA GLY A 84 11.80 16.59 -10.09
C GLY A 84 12.87 17.64 -10.22
N GLN A 85 13.27 17.90 -11.45
CA GLN A 85 14.34 18.86 -11.68
C GLN A 85 13.95 20.25 -11.26
N SER A 86 12.69 20.58 -11.30
CA SER A 86 12.30 21.91 -10.89
C SER A 86 11.78 21.92 -9.48
N GLY A 87 12.08 20.95 -8.70
CA GLY A 87 11.66 20.92 -7.31
C GLY A 87 10.50 19.97 -7.12
N GLU A 88 9.88 20.07 -5.96
CA GLU A 88 8.81 19.16 -5.60
C GLU A 88 7.49 19.69 -6.10
N ARG A 89 6.66 18.85 -6.67
CA ARG A 89 5.33 19.27 -7.09
C ARG A 89 4.29 18.24 -6.69
N PRO A 90 3.07 18.67 -6.41
CA PRO A 90 2.02 17.74 -6.02
C PRO A 90 1.42 17.06 -7.22
N ILE A 91 1.12 15.80 -7.10
CA ILE A 91 0.34 15.09 -8.10
C ILE A 91 -0.71 14.26 -7.40
N ALA A 92 -1.78 13.97 -8.11
CA ALA A 92 -2.84 13.12 -7.60
C ALA A 92 -2.60 11.70 -8.09
N VAL A 93 -2.62 10.74 -7.17
CA VAL A 93 -2.46 9.34 -7.52
C VAL A 93 -3.65 8.59 -6.96
N THR A 94 -4.31 7.80 -7.79
CA THR A 94 -5.41 6.97 -7.33
C THR A 94 -5.06 5.52 -7.56
N LEU A 95 -5.17 4.73 -6.51
CA LEU A 95 -4.85 3.32 -6.57
C LEU A 95 -6.07 2.52 -6.12
N ARG A 96 -6.50 1.59 -6.95
CA ARG A 96 -7.61 0.75 -6.61
C ARG A 96 -7.17 -0.69 -6.68
N SER A 97 -7.26 -1.38 -5.58
CA SER A 97 -6.76 -2.74 -5.52
C SER A 97 -7.89 -3.75 -5.68
N HIS A 98 -7.61 -4.83 -6.42
CA HIS A 98 -8.53 -5.90 -6.58
C HIS A 98 -7.72 -7.17 -6.53
N GLY A 99 -7.55 -7.75 -5.39
CA GLY A 99 -6.75 -8.97 -5.28
C GLY A 99 -5.33 -8.68 -5.72
N ASP A 100 -4.88 -9.36 -6.74
CA ASP A 100 -3.51 -9.17 -7.22
C ASP A 100 -3.41 -8.13 -8.32
N GLN A 101 -4.46 -7.36 -8.55
CA GLN A 101 -4.44 -6.33 -9.56
C GLN A 101 -4.58 -4.97 -8.93
N LEU A 102 -3.99 -3.98 -9.56
CA LEU A 102 -4.05 -2.61 -9.10
C LEU A 102 -4.35 -1.72 -10.30
N THR A 103 -5.43 -0.96 -10.23
CA THR A 103 -5.75 0.02 -11.26
C THR A 103 -5.15 1.35 -10.82
N VAL A 104 -4.39 1.96 -11.69
CA VAL A 104 -3.62 3.15 -11.35
C VAL A 104 -4.03 4.34 -12.19
N THR A 105 -4.27 5.46 -11.53
CA THR A 105 -4.40 6.76 -12.18
C THR A 105 -3.27 7.61 -11.61
N TRP A 106 -2.41 8.08 -12.48
CA TRP A 106 -1.22 8.81 -12.07
C TRP A 106 -1.29 10.21 -12.66
N ASP A 107 -1.30 11.19 -11.78
CA ASP A 107 -1.39 12.58 -12.18
C ASP A 107 -2.58 12.78 -13.10
N ARG A 108 -3.71 12.18 -12.73
CA ARG A 108 -4.98 12.30 -13.44
C ARG A 108 -5.04 11.55 -14.76
N SER A 109 -4.04 10.75 -15.09
CA SER A 109 -4.05 9.97 -16.31
C SER A 109 -4.18 8.50 -15.96
N ALA A 110 -5.11 7.83 -16.59
CA ALA A 110 -5.27 6.40 -16.37
C ALA A 110 -4.08 5.65 -16.96
N ARG A 111 -3.49 4.80 -16.15
CA ARG A 111 -2.32 4.04 -16.58
C ARG A 111 -2.60 2.56 -16.74
N GLY A 112 -3.81 2.14 -16.52
CA GLY A 112 -4.18 0.75 -16.72
C GLY A 112 -3.97 -0.07 -15.47
N ASP A 113 -3.97 -1.38 -15.66
CA ASP A 113 -3.90 -2.30 -14.54
C ASP A 113 -2.53 -2.90 -14.42
N LEU A 114 -2.07 -2.98 -13.20
CA LEU A 114 -0.81 -3.63 -12.89
C LEU A 114 -1.08 -4.87 -12.07
N ARG A 115 -0.13 -5.80 -12.02
CA ARG A 115 -0.24 -6.98 -11.22
C ARG A 115 0.80 -6.98 -10.14
N ARG A 116 0.47 -7.62 -9.05
CA ARG A 116 1.38 -7.68 -7.92
C ARG A 116 2.60 -8.50 -8.28
N CYS A 117 3.77 -8.00 -7.99
CA CYS A 117 5.01 -8.73 -8.21
C CYS A 117 5.17 -9.83 -7.18
N PRO A 118 5.76 -10.93 -7.54
CA PRO A 118 5.97 -12.04 -6.59
C PRO A 118 7.01 -11.70 -5.53
#